data_419a735085ac7350916e2515bcfe43fd
#
_entry.id   419a735085ac7350916e2515bcfe43fd
#
_cell.length_a   1.000
_cell.length_b   1.000
_cell.length_c   1.000
_cell.angle_alpha   90.00
_cell.angle_beta   90.00
_cell.angle_gamma   90.00
#
_symmetry.space_group_name_H-M   'P 1'
#
loop_
_entity.id
_entity.type
_entity.pdbx_description
1 polymer ?
#
loop_
_entity_poly.entity_id
_entity_poly.type
_entity_poly.pdbx_seq_one_letter_code
_entity_poly.pdbx_strand_id
1 'polypeptide(L)'
;MKKIKDITVNILANIIPIIIMQLILIPVFSSNNNSEDFGGFLVILTLVNILSTILGNTLNNIRLINKHEDDIKEYTYINTLLILIIANIIFTTIFLFIWGVKFNDILLINLWGSCLLIRSYVFVYLRLELKYIAILYINIISAIILSLGSLMIFYNLVNIYLVLFVSEAVIILSMILNSKGYFKEFKIKFINREKIKNYNSLMGSNIILNLLNYSDRILIGLFLGTRYVPLFFIATIVGKLSNLVINPMVTVLLSYEVDNKNTYSRKKYIRIFFITIIFSVILSVIISLISYMVIKILYPNYLDDVKSLIFLSNLGVILLSTTAILQMKIVANSKFNLNFKINIISLVVLSITGYILMNLYGILGFSIALVLTSLIKHLVIIISLNMKLGDK
;
A
#
# COMPACT_ATOMS: atom_id res chain seq x y z
N MET A 1 -17.02 18.16 16.36
CA MET A 1 -15.62 18.33 16.78
C MET A 1 -14.91 17.01 17.10
N LYS A 2 -15.44 16.09 17.95
CA LYS A 2 -14.81 14.81 18.30
C LYS A 2 -14.46 13.95 17.05
N LYS A 3 -15.42 13.77 16.13
CA LYS A 3 -15.23 12.97 14.90
C LYS A 3 -14.09 13.48 14.01
N ILE A 4 -13.92 14.79 13.85
CA ILE A 4 -12.83 15.38 13.06
C ILE A 4 -11.50 15.13 13.76
N LYS A 5 -11.42 15.31 15.07
CA LYS A 5 -10.24 15.02 15.89
C LYS A 5 -9.82 13.56 15.73
N ASP A 6 -10.75 12.61 15.82
CA ASP A 6 -10.47 11.18 15.69
C ASP A 6 -9.94 10.82 14.30
N ILE A 7 -10.49 11.43 13.23
CA ILE A 7 -10.00 11.27 11.86
C ILE A 7 -8.56 11.80 11.73
N THR A 8 -8.31 13.01 12.20
CA THR A 8 -6.97 13.63 12.11
C THR A 8 -5.93 12.83 12.89
N VAL A 9 -6.27 12.39 14.12
CA VAL A 9 -5.38 11.55 14.94
C VAL A 9 -5.09 10.23 14.25
N ASN A 10 -6.08 9.58 13.64
CA ASN A 10 -5.87 8.31 12.92
C ASN A 10 -4.97 8.49 11.68
N ILE A 11 -5.14 9.59 10.94
CA ILE A 11 -4.27 9.91 9.80
C ILE A 11 -2.83 10.11 10.27
N LEU A 12 -2.60 10.95 11.28
CA LEU A 12 -1.28 11.20 11.84
C LEU A 12 -0.64 9.92 12.37
N ALA A 13 -1.41 9.10 13.09
CA ALA A 13 -0.94 7.83 13.62
C ALA A 13 -0.36 6.90 12.54
N ASN A 14 -1.01 6.81 11.37
CA ASN A 14 -0.56 5.93 10.29
C ASN A 14 0.59 6.53 9.48
N ILE A 15 0.70 7.85 9.41
CA ILE A 15 1.74 8.53 8.63
C ILE A 15 3.12 8.45 9.32
N ILE A 16 3.18 8.56 10.64
CA ILE A 16 4.45 8.63 11.40
C ILE A 16 5.39 7.45 11.12
N PRO A 17 4.98 6.18 11.26
CA PRO A 17 5.88 5.05 10.97
C PRO A 17 6.32 4.99 9.50
N ILE A 18 5.44 5.39 8.57
CA ILE A 18 5.74 5.40 7.13
C ILE A 18 6.84 6.42 6.83
N ILE A 19 6.75 7.61 7.39
CA ILE A 19 7.76 8.66 7.21
C ILE A 19 9.10 8.21 7.77
N ILE A 20 9.14 7.69 9.01
CA ILE A 20 10.39 7.20 9.63
C ILE A 20 11.00 6.09 8.80
N MET A 21 10.18 5.13 8.36
CA MET A 21 10.66 4.03 7.53
C MET A 21 11.22 4.53 6.19
N GLN A 22 10.53 5.44 5.50
CA GLN A 22 10.92 5.88 4.15
C GLN A 22 12.03 6.93 4.14
N LEU A 23 12.08 7.82 5.14
CA LEU A 23 13.02 8.93 5.15
C LEU A 23 14.22 8.73 6.10
N ILE A 24 14.20 7.70 6.96
CA ILE A 24 15.30 7.41 7.88
C ILE A 24 15.81 5.98 7.68
N LEU A 25 14.99 4.96 7.92
CA LEU A 25 15.44 3.56 7.90
C LEU A 25 15.95 3.13 6.52
N ILE A 26 15.17 3.38 5.47
CA ILE A 26 15.51 2.95 4.11
C ILE A 26 16.74 3.70 3.56
N PRO A 27 16.90 5.04 3.71
CA PRO A 27 18.11 5.74 3.33
C PRO A 27 19.38 5.22 4.03
N VAL A 28 19.29 4.98 5.36
CA VAL A 28 20.40 4.42 6.14
C VAL A 28 20.77 3.02 5.63
N PHE A 29 19.78 2.18 5.34
CA PHE A 29 20.05 0.86 4.76
C PHE A 29 20.71 0.97 3.37
N SER A 30 20.24 1.91 2.54
CA SER A 30 20.78 2.10 1.19
C SER A 30 22.23 2.61 1.18
N SER A 31 22.64 3.38 2.20
CA SER A 31 24.01 3.89 2.30
C SER A 31 25.03 2.80 2.66
N ASN A 32 24.60 1.73 3.33
CA ASN A 32 25.46 0.64 3.80
C ASN A 32 25.48 -0.56 2.84
N ASN A 33 24.65 -0.56 1.80
CA ASN A 33 24.49 -1.71 0.90
C ASN A 33 24.65 -1.30 -0.56
N ASN A 34 25.02 -2.24 -1.41
CA ASN A 34 25.06 -2.05 -2.85
C ASN A 34 23.63 -1.99 -3.44
N SER A 35 23.51 -1.53 -4.70
CA SER A 35 22.23 -1.36 -5.38
C SER A 35 21.45 -2.66 -5.56
N GLU A 36 22.15 -3.81 -5.66
CA GLU A 36 21.52 -5.12 -5.84
C GLU A 36 20.89 -5.61 -4.53
N ASP A 37 21.61 -5.55 -3.41
CA ASP A 37 21.11 -5.93 -2.09
C ASP A 37 19.98 -4.99 -1.65
N PHE A 38 20.14 -3.69 -1.90
CA PHE A 38 19.07 -2.72 -1.63
C PHE A 38 17.83 -3.00 -2.47
N GLY A 39 17.98 -3.31 -3.75
CA GLY A 39 16.87 -3.69 -4.63
C GLY A 39 16.18 -4.97 -4.18
N GLY A 40 16.95 -5.99 -3.82
CA GLY A 40 16.44 -7.24 -3.25
C GLY A 40 15.60 -6.99 -1.98
N PHE A 41 16.11 -6.17 -1.06
CA PHE A 41 15.34 -5.75 0.11
C PHE A 41 14.02 -5.06 -0.25
N LEU A 42 14.01 -4.13 -1.22
CA LEU A 42 12.80 -3.43 -1.64
C LEU A 42 11.74 -4.37 -2.23
N VAL A 43 12.16 -5.41 -2.98
CA VAL A 43 11.26 -6.44 -3.50
C VAL A 43 10.67 -7.27 -2.36
N ILE A 44 11.49 -7.74 -1.42
CA ILE A 44 11.07 -8.49 -0.24
C ILE A 44 10.10 -7.65 0.62
N LEU A 45 10.46 -6.40 0.89
CA LEU A 45 9.63 -5.44 1.61
C LEU A 45 8.24 -5.31 0.96
N THR A 46 8.21 -5.22 -0.35
CA THR A 46 6.95 -5.11 -1.11
C THR A 46 6.11 -6.36 -0.99
N LEU A 47 6.70 -7.53 -1.19
CA LEU A 47 6.01 -8.81 -1.12
C LEU A 47 5.40 -9.05 0.26
N VAL A 48 6.18 -8.86 1.32
CA VAL A 48 5.72 -9.02 2.70
C VAL A 48 4.59 -8.02 3.01
N ASN A 49 4.73 -6.76 2.61
CA ASN A 49 3.68 -5.77 2.81
C ASN A 49 2.40 -6.13 2.06
N ILE A 50 2.47 -6.51 0.77
CA ILE A 50 1.30 -6.88 -0.01
C ILE A 50 0.57 -8.05 0.66
N LEU A 51 1.27 -9.14 0.95
CA LEU A 51 0.65 -10.34 1.50
C LEU A 51 0.12 -10.10 2.91
N SER A 52 0.98 -9.65 3.83
CA SER A 52 0.62 -9.55 5.24
C SER A 52 -0.42 -8.47 5.52
N THR A 53 -0.25 -7.27 4.94
CA THR A 53 -1.19 -6.16 5.20
C THR A 53 -2.54 -6.37 4.54
N ILE A 54 -2.59 -6.96 3.33
CA ILE A 54 -3.86 -7.19 2.65
C ILE A 54 -4.69 -8.23 3.38
N LEU A 55 -4.07 -9.37 3.72
CA LEU A 55 -4.75 -10.44 4.44
C LEU A 55 -5.28 -9.94 5.79
N GLY A 56 -4.44 -9.28 6.58
CA GLY A 56 -4.81 -8.76 7.88
C GLY A 56 -5.86 -7.64 7.82
N ASN A 57 -5.69 -6.65 6.94
CA ASN A 57 -6.64 -5.54 6.79
C ASN A 57 -7.99 -6.00 6.22
N THR A 58 -8.01 -7.01 5.35
CA THR A 58 -9.27 -7.55 4.84
C THR A 58 -10.06 -8.20 5.98
N LEU A 59 -9.40 -9.00 6.82
CA LEU A 59 -10.04 -9.62 7.99
C LEU A 59 -10.50 -8.56 9.01
N ASN A 60 -9.69 -7.53 9.24
CA ASN A 60 -10.02 -6.37 10.07
C ASN A 60 -11.31 -5.68 9.59
N ASN A 61 -11.41 -5.37 8.30
CA ASN A 61 -12.57 -4.70 7.73
C ASN A 61 -13.84 -5.55 7.84
N ILE A 62 -13.75 -6.86 7.62
CA ILE A 62 -14.89 -7.78 7.78
C ILE A 62 -15.35 -7.82 9.24
N ARG A 63 -14.40 -7.87 10.20
CA ARG A 63 -14.75 -7.82 11.62
C ARG A 63 -15.45 -6.50 12.00
N LEU A 64 -15.05 -5.38 11.41
CA LEU A 64 -15.70 -4.09 11.61
C LEU A 64 -17.12 -4.05 11.03
N ILE A 65 -17.32 -4.59 9.82
CA ILE A 65 -18.63 -4.65 9.16
C ILE A 65 -19.58 -5.49 10.00
N ASN A 66 -19.10 -6.62 10.50
CA ASN A 66 -19.90 -7.55 11.31
C ASN A 66 -19.95 -7.18 12.81
N LYS A 67 -19.70 -5.91 13.16
CA LYS A 67 -19.68 -5.44 14.56
C LYS A 67 -20.95 -5.78 15.34
N HIS A 68 -22.10 -5.73 14.69
CA HIS A 68 -23.44 -5.93 15.28
C HIS A 68 -24.01 -7.31 15.00
N GLU A 69 -23.24 -8.23 14.42
CA GLU A 69 -23.66 -9.61 14.20
C GLU A 69 -23.23 -10.48 15.39
N ASP A 70 -24.13 -10.78 16.31
CA ASP A 70 -23.87 -11.57 17.52
C ASP A 70 -23.57 -13.04 17.23
N ASP A 71 -23.91 -13.53 16.03
CA ASP A 71 -23.70 -14.92 15.61
C ASP A 71 -22.25 -15.30 15.35
N ILE A 72 -21.35 -14.31 15.16
CA ILE A 72 -19.93 -14.56 14.86
C ILE A 72 -19.10 -14.21 16.08
N LYS A 73 -18.68 -15.25 16.79
CA LYS A 73 -17.83 -15.10 17.96
C LYS A 73 -16.37 -14.81 17.56
N GLU A 74 -15.63 -14.15 18.43
CA GLU A 74 -14.27 -13.66 18.20
C GLU A 74 -13.27 -14.78 17.83
N TYR A 75 -13.40 -15.96 18.43
CA TYR A 75 -12.55 -17.11 18.13
C TYR A 75 -12.59 -17.53 16.65
N THR A 76 -13.69 -17.23 15.92
CA THR A 76 -13.83 -17.54 14.50
C THR A 76 -12.87 -16.71 13.65
N TYR A 77 -12.73 -15.42 13.99
CA TYR A 77 -11.78 -14.53 13.32
C TYR A 77 -10.33 -14.90 13.66
N ILE A 78 -10.06 -15.27 14.93
CA ILE A 78 -8.73 -15.72 15.37
C ILE A 78 -8.32 -16.98 14.64
N ASN A 79 -9.20 -17.98 14.49
CA ASN A 79 -8.90 -19.19 13.73
C ASN A 79 -8.64 -18.92 12.26
N THR A 80 -9.40 -17.98 11.65
CA THR A 80 -9.13 -17.55 10.28
C THR A 80 -7.78 -16.86 10.18
N LEU A 81 -7.42 -16.02 11.15
CA LEU A 81 -6.12 -15.37 11.23
C LEU A 81 -4.97 -16.38 11.28
N LEU A 82 -5.10 -17.44 12.07
CA LEU A 82 -4.09 -18.51 12.16
C LEU A 82 -3.89 -19.22 10.81
N ILE A 83 -4.97 -19.52 10.07
CA ILE A 83 -4.87 -20.09 8.72
C ILE A 83 -4.14 -19.12 7.79
N LEU A 84 -4.47 -17.83 7.85
CA LEU A 84 -3.83 -16.82 7.01
C LEU A 84 -2.34 -16.66 7.34
N ILE A 85 -1.94 -16.79 8.62
CA ILE A 85 -0.52 -16.78 9.02
C ILE A 85 0.20 -17.99 8.42
N ILE A 86 -0.35 -19.18 8.51
CA ILE A 86 0.25 -20.39 7.94
C ILE A 86 0.39 -20.26 6.42
N ALA A 87 -0.67 -19.82 5.74
CA ALA A 87 -0.65 -19.59 4.30
C ALA A 87 0.40 -18.53 3.91
N ASN A 88 0.49 -17.43 4.67
CA ASN A 88 1.49 -16.37 4.47
C ASN A 88 2.92 -16.91 4.61
N ILE A 89 3.20 -17.70 5.67
CA ILE A 89 4.52 -18.32 5.89
C ILE A 89 4.88 -19.25 4.73
N ILE A 90 3.97 -20.12 4.32
CA ILE A 90 4.22 -21.07 3.21
C ILE A 90 4.54 -20.29 1.93
N PHE A 91 3.71 -19.31 1.57
CA PHE A 91 3.87 -18.56 0.32
C PHE A 91 5.16 -17.73 0.33
N THR A 92 5.43 -17.01 1.42
CA THR A 92 6.66 -16.20 1.55
C THR A 92 7.90 -17.08 1.56
N THR A 93 7.89 -18.23 2.24
CA THR A 93 9.04 -19.16 2.27
C THR A 93 9.35 -19.70 0.88
N ILE A 94 8.33 -20.15 0.13
CA ILE A 94 8.51 -20.64 -1.25
C ILE A 94 9.12 -19.53 -2.13
N PHE A 95 8.57 -18.32 -2.07
CA PHE A 95 9.08 -17.21 -2.85
C PHE A 95 10.53 -16.87 -2.50
N LEU A 96 10.85 -16.75 -1.21
CA LEU A 96 12.19 -16.40 -0.74
C LEU A 96 13.21 -17.48 -1.08
N PHE A 97 12.81 -18.74 -1.04
CA PHE A 97 13.65 -19.86 -1.45
C PHE A 97 13.98 -19.82 -2.95
N ILE A 98 12.97 -19.57 -3.79
CA ILE A 98 13.16 -19.42 -5.25
C ILE A 98 14.05 -18.21 -5.55
N TRP A 99 13.94 -17.15 -4.73
CA TRP A 99 14.73 -15.91 -4.88
C TRP A 99 16.18 -16.05 -4.35
N GLY A 100 16.55 -17.20 -3.77
CA GLY A 100 17.90 -17.47 -3.28
C GLY A 100 18.26 -16.74 -1.97
N VAL A 101 17.29 -16.35 -1.16
CA VAL A 101 17.52 -15.66 0.12
C VAL A 101 18.12 -16.63 1.14
N LYS A 102 19.08 -16.16 1.97
CA LYS A 102 19.71 -16.96 3.02
C LYS A 102 18.69 -17.46 4.05
N PHE A 103 18.85 -18.68 4.52
CA PHE A 103 17.88 -19.33 5.44
C PHE A 103 17.62 -18.53 6.72
N ASN A 104 18.65 -17.91 7.32
CA ASN A 104 18.48 -17.07 8.51
C ASN A 104 17.60 -15.84 8.25
N ASP A 105 17.72 -15.23 7.07
CA ASP A 105 16.91 -14.10 6.67
C ASP A 105 15.47 -14.54 6.37
N ILE A 106 15.27 -15.72 5.76
CA ILE A 106 13.93 -16.29 5.53
C ILE A 106 13.16 -16.43 6.86
N LEU A 107 13.82 -16.89 7.92
CA LEU A 107 13.19 -16.99 9.24
C LEU A 107 12.77 -15.65 9.79
N LEU A 108 13.66 -14.64 9.76
CA LEU A 108 13.38 -13.28 10.22
C LEU A 108 12.26 -12.61 9.41
N ILE A 109 12.26 -12.78 8.08
CA ILE A 109 11.25 -12.22 7.18
C ILE A 109 9.88 -12.86 7.46
N ASN A 110 9.82 -14.17 7.69
CA ASN A 110 8.58 -14.85 8.04
C ASN A 110 8.03 -14.42 9.41
N LEU A 111 8.91 -14.23 10.41
CA LEU A 111 8.53 -13.69 11.71
C LEU A 111 7.98 -12.27 11.58
N TRP A 112 8.69 -11.40 10.87
CA TRP A 112 8.24 -10.04 10.58
C TRP A 112 6.91 -10.01 9.82
N GLY A 113 6.76 -10.77 8.73
CA GLY A 113 5.52 -10.85 7.95
C GLY A 113 4.33 -11.37 8.75
N SER A 114 4.55 -12.37 9.61
CA SER A 114 3.52 -12.87 10.51
C SER A 114 3.09 -11.82 11.53
N CYS A 115 4.03 -11.11 12.14
CA CYS A 115 3.74 -10.01 13.05
C CYS A 115 2.98 -8.87 12.34
N LEU A 116 3.38 -8.50 11.13
CA LEU A 116 2.72 -7.47 10.34
C LEU A 116 1.26 -7.86 10.01
N LEU A 117 1.01 -9.14 9.70
CA LEU A 117 -0.32 -9.67 9.46
C LEU A 117 -1.17 -9.61 10.74
N ILE A 118 -0.64 -10.08 11.87
CA ILE A 118 -1.30 -10.04 13.17
C ILE A 118 -1.63 -8.59 13.55
N ARG A 119 -0.68 -7.66 13.44
CA ARG A 119 -0.89 -6.24 13.70
C ARG A 119 -2.03 -5.69 12.86
N SER A 120 -2.01 -5.95 11.55
CA SER A 120 -3.02 -5.44 10.61
C SER A 120 -4.43 -5.88 10.99
N TYR A 121 -4.58 -7.08 11.56
CA TYR A 121 -5.86 -7.54 12.09
C TYR A 121 -6.17 -6.94 13.46
N VAL A 122 -5.26 -7.04 14.44
CA VAL A 122 -5.50 -6.67 15.86
C VAL A 122 -5.86 -5.19 16.05
N PHE A 123 -5.47 -4.32 15.11
CA PHE A 123 -5.93 -2.93 15.08
C PHE A 123 -7.46 -2.80 15.11
N VAL A 124 -8.21 -3.83 14.70
CA VAL A 124 -9.67 -3.81 14.75
C VAL A 124 -10.21 -3.53 16.15
N TYR A 125 -9.59 -4.07 17.20
CA TYR A 125 -10.07 -3.93 18.57
C TYR A 125 -10.04 -2.47 19.06
N LEU A 126 -8.94 -1.77 18.77
CA LEU A 126 -8.84 -0.34 19.09
C LEU A 126 -9.81 0.51 18.24
N ARG A 127 -10.06 0.10 17.00
CA ARG A 127 -11.03 0.77 16.13
C ARG A 127 -12.49 0.54 16.56
N LEU A 128 -12.82 -0.66 17.04
CA LEU A 128 -14.14 -0.98 17.60
C LEU A 128 -14.45 -0.14 18.83
N GLU A 129 -13.44 0.17 19.64
CA GLU A 129 -13.54 1.00 20.84
C GLU A 129 -13.31 2.50 20.58
N LEU A 130 -13.05 2.89 19.30
CA LEU A 130 -12.73 4.26 18.90
C LEU A 130 -11.52 4.86 19.64
N LYS A 131 -10.55 4.03 20.04
CA LYS A 131 -9.33 4.42 20.78
C LYS A 131 -8.22 4.89 19.81
N TYR A 132 -8.46 5.90 18.99
CA TYR A 132 -7.49 6.39 18.00
C TYR A 132 -6.23 7.01 18.63
N ILE A 133 -6.34 7.58 19.82
CA ILE A 133 -5.19 8.10 20.58
C ILE A 133 -4.24 6.96 20.97
N ALA A 134 -4.77 5.80 21.39
CA ALA A 134 -3.94 4.64 21.69
C ALA A 134 -3.19 4.15 20.44
N ILE A 135 -3.85 4.16 19.27
CA ILE A 135 -3.21 3.84 17.97
C ILE A 135 -2.05 4.81 17.70
N LEU A 136 -2.22 6.10 17.99
CA LEU A 136 -1.17 7.09 17.80
C LEU A 136 0.04 6.79 18.71
N TYR A 137 -0.17 6.54 20.00
CA TYR A 137 0.92 6.22 20.93
C TYR A 137 1.68 4.94 20.53
N ILE A 138 0.96 3.89 20.15
CA ILE A 138 1.56 2.63 19.69
C ILE A 138 2.43 2.86 18.45
N ASN A 139 1.96 3.66 17.50
CA ASN A 139 2.71 3.97 16.30
C ASN A 139 3.91 4.92 16.54
N ILE A 140 3.84 5.78 17.56
CA ILE A 140 5.01 6.57 18.02
C ILE A 140 6.08 5.64 18.61
N ILE A 141 5.68 4.65 19.41
CA ILE A 141 6.63 3.63 19.94
C ILE A 141 7.31 2.90 18.78
N SER A 142 6.55 2.47 17.76
CA SER A 142 7.12 1.88 16.54
C SER A 142 8.12 2.81 15.86
N ALA A 143 7.78 4.07 15.70
CA ALA A 143 8.65 5.07 15.08
C ALA A 143 9.98 5.24 15.86
N ILE A 144 9.93 5.23 17.19
CA ILE A 144 11.13 5.29 18.04
C ILE A 144 12.00 4.03 17.82
N ILE A 145 11.39 2.84 17.82
CA ILE A 145 12.12 1.58 17.58
C ILE A 145 12.78 1.57 16.20
N LEU A 146 12.05 2.00 15.16
CA LEU A 146 12.60 2.10 13.80
C LEU A 146 13.76 3.11 13.73
N SER A 147 13.66 4.24 14.44
CA SER A 147 14.72 5.26 14.49
C SER A 147 15.95 4.76 15.23
N LEU A 148 15.80 4.10 16.38
CA LEU A 148 16.91 3.47 17.10
C LEU A 148 17.52 2.32 16.30
N GLY A 149 16.66 1.50 15.66
CA GLY A 149 17.10 0.42 14.77
C GLY A 149 17.89 0.94 13.56
N SER A 150 17.53 2.11 13.01
CA SER A 150 18.28 2.72 11.92
C SER A 150 19.70 3.13 12.34
N LEU A 151 19.89 3.61 13.57
CA LEU A 151 21.22 3.88 14.12
C LEU A 151 22.04 2.59 14.27
N MET A 152 21.42 1.51 14.74
CA MET A 152 22.11 0.22 14.84
C MET A 152 22.49 -0.35 13.48
N ILE A 153 21.65 -0.17 12.44
CA ILE A 153 21.94 -0.55 11.06
C ILE A 153 23.10 0.29 10.51
N PHE A 154 23.12 1.60 10.78
CA PHE A 154 24.21 2.49 10.35
C PHE A 154 25.58 2.01 10.83
N TYR A 155 25.67 1.50 12.05
CA TYR A 155 26.89 0.93 12.61
C TYR A 155 27.09 -0.57 12.28
N ASN A 156 26.27 -1.16 11.39
CA ASN A 156 26.29 -2.57 10.99
C ASN A 156 26.17 -3.56 12.17
N LEU A 157 25.48 -3.18 13.24
CA LEU A 157 25.30 -4.00 14.43
C LEU A 157 24.15 -5.00 14.31
N VAL A 158 23.16 -4.70 13.48
CA VAL A 158 21.90 -5.46 13.42
C VAL A 158 21.38 -5.58 11.98
N ASN A 159 20.77 -6.73 11.69
CA ASN A 159 20.09 -6.98 10.41
C ASN A 159 18.75 -6.19 10.36
N ILE A 160 18.45 -5.60 9.19
CA ILE A 160 17.22 -4.81 8.97
C ILE A 160 15.94 -5.60 9.24
N TYR A 161 15.90 -6.90 8.89
CA TYR A 161 14.73 -7.73 9.12
C TYR A 161 14.44 -7.95 10.61
N LEU A 162 15.49 -7.98 11.45
CA LEU A 162 15.33 -8.04 12.90
C LEU A 162 14.73 -6.75 13.44
N VAL A 163 15.16 -5.58 12.97
CA VAL A 163 14.61 -4.28 13.39
C VAL A 163 13.12 -4.20 13.03
N LEU A 164 12.75 -4.61 11.81
CA LEU A 164 11.36 -4.65 11.36
C LEU A 164 10.53 -5.62 12.19
N PHE A 165 11.04 -6.81 12.49
CA PHE A 165 10.36 -7.79 13.33
C PHE A 165 10.13 -7.26 14.75
N VAL A 166 11.17 -6.72 15.40
CA VAL A 166 11.08 -6.18 16.78
C VAL A 166 10.07 -5.04 16.85
N SER A 167 10.07 -4.12 15.86
CA SER A 167 9.10 -3.03 15.84
C SER A 167 7.66 -3.53 15.79
N GLU A 168 7.36 -4.53 14.97
CA GLU A 168 6.03 -5.12 14.85
C GLU A 168 5.64 -5.94 16.11
N ALA A 169 6.57 -6.70 16.68
CA ALA A 169 6.35 -7.50 17.88
C ALA A 169 5.98 -6.61 19.09
N VAL A 170 6.67 -5.48 19.28
CA VAL A 170 6.36 -4.51 20.34
C VAL A 170 5.00 -3.87 20.15
N ILE A 171 4.61 -3.57 18.90
CA ILE A 171 3.28 -3.07 18.58
C ILE A 171 2.21 -4.09 18.99
N ILE A 172 2.37 -5.36 18.59
CA ILE A 172 1.41 -6.43 18.91
C ILE A 172 1.28 -6.57 20.43
N LEU A 173 2.39 -6.62 21.17
CA LEU A 173 2.38 -6.71 22.63
C LEU A 173 1.61 -5.53 23.24
N SER A 174 1.88 -4.30 22.77
CA SER A 174 1.19 -3.10 23.23
C SER A 174 -0.30 -3.15 22.96
N MET A 175 -0.71 -3.70 21.80
CA MET A 175 -2.12 -3.85 21.45
C MET A 175 -2.83 -4.92 22.29
N ILE A 176 -2.22 -6.06 22.50
CA ILE A 176 -2.78 -7.14 23.33
C ILE A 176 -3.00 -6.66 24.76
N LEU A 177 -2.04 -5.91 25.32
CA LEU A 177 -2.17 -5.31 26.64
C LEU A 177 -3.34 -4.32 26.75
N ASN A 178 -3.63 -3.59 25.68
CA ASN A 178 -4.73 -2.62 25.64
C ASN A 178 -6.10 -3.24 25.26
N SER A 179 -6.12 -4.51 24.79
CA SER A 179 -7.32 -5.18 24.29
C SER A 179 -7.65 -6.51 24.99
N LYS A 180 -7.33 -6.63 26.28
CA LYS A 180 -7.43 -7.87 27.09
C LYS A 180 -8.81 -8.56 27.08
N GLY A 181 -9.89 -7.88 26.72
CA GLY A 181 -11.25 -8.44 26.72
C GLY A 181 -11.57 -9.40 25.58
N TYR A 182 -10.84 -9.34 24.47
CA TYR A 182 -11.21 -10.03 23.24
C TYR A 182 -10.61 -11.44 23.08
N PHE A 183 -9.65 -11.84 23.90
CA PHE A 183 -8.91 -13.11 23.78
C PHE A 183 -9.34 -14.18 24.80
N LYS A 184 -10.56 -14.06 25.37
CA LYS A 184 -11.00 -14.90 26.51
C LYS A 184 -11.43 -16.33 26.15
N GLU A 185 -11.90 -16.57 24.92
CA GLU A 185 -12.42 -17.89 24.53
C GLU A 185 -11.65 -18.44 23.33
N PHE A 186 -11.10 -19.63 23.44
CA PHE A 186 -10.51 -20.36 22.33
C PHE A 186 -11.37 -21.58 22.00
N LYS A 187 -12.04 -21.56 20.82
CA LYS A 187 -12.80 -22.70 20.27
C LYS A 187 -12.49 -22.81 18.78
N ILE A 188 -12.27 -24.01 18.28
CA ILE A 188 -12.02 -24.25 16.85
C ILE A 188 -13.34 -24.19 16.09
N LYS A 189 -13.64 -23.03 15.50
CA LYS A 189 -14.77 -22.84 14.60
C LYS A 189 -14.40 -21.83 13.53
N PHE A 190 -14.74 -22.09 12.27
CA PHE A 190 -14.37 -21.25 11.13
C PHE A 190 -15.55 -20.40 10.65
N ILE A 191 -15.25 -19.33 9.92
CA ILE A 191 -16.25 -18.42 9.32
C ILE A 191 -17.12 -19.21 8.32
N ASN A 192 -18.42 -18.95 8.31
CA ASN A 192 -19.37 -19.61 7.41
C ASN A 192 -19.04 -19.32 5.93
N ARG A 193 -19.37 -20.30 5.07
CA ARG A 193 -19.00 -20.32 3.63
C ARG A 193 -19.43 -19.06 2.86
N GLU A 194 -20.60 -18.49 3.16
CA GLU A 194 -21.06 -17.24 2.52
C GLU A 194 -20.20 -16.03 2.90
N LYS A 195 -19.77 -15.97 4.17
CA LYS A 195 -18.91 -14.87 4.68
C LYS A 195 -17.48 -15.00 4.15
N ILE A 196 -17.00 -16.25 3.90
CA ILE A 196 -15.73 -16.49 3.21
C ILE A 196 -15.78 -15.97 1.76
N LYS A 197 -16.91 -16.09 1.07
CA LYS A 197 -17.06 -15.56 -0.30
C LYS A 197 -16.90 -14.03 -0.33
N ASN A 198 -17.50 -13.32 0.62
CA ASN A 198 -17.35 -11.87 0.75
C ASN A 198 -15.91 -11.48 1.09
N TYR A 199 -15.24 -12.23 1.98
CA TYR A 199 -13.84 -12.07 2.29
C TYR A 199 -12.96 -12.20 1.04
N ASN A 200 -13.13 -13.27 0.26
CA ASN A 200 -12.33 -13.53 -0.93
C ASN A 200 -12.52 -12.44 -2.01
N SER A 201 -13.74 -11.91 -2.17
CA SER A 201 -14.01 -10.83 -3.12
C SER A 201 -13.31 -9.52 -2.72
N LEU A 202 -13.37 -9.15 -1.45
CA LEU A 202 -12.68 -7.97 -0.93
C LEU A 202 -11.15 -8.15 -0.98
N MET A 203 -10.66 -9.34 -0.62
CA MET A 203 -9.25 -9.67 -0.67
C MET A 203 -8.70 -9.57 -2.10
N GLY A 204 -9.40 -10.16 -3.07
CA GLY A 204 -9.01 -10.11 -4.48
C GLY A 204 -8.91 -8.67 -5.01
N SER A 205 -9.89 -7.82 -4.70
CA SER A 205 -9.86 -6.42 -5.08
C SER A 205 -8.68 -5.66 -4.47
N ASN A 206 -8.39 -5.89 -3.18
CA ASN A 206 -7.28 -5.27 -2.47
C ASN A 206 -5.92 -5.75 -2.99
N ILE A 207 -5.78 -7.05 -3.33
CA ILE A 207 -4.56 -7.60 -3.94
C ILE A 207 -4.25 -6.87 -5.24
N ILE A 208 -5.23 -6.76 -6.15
CA ILE A 208 -4.99 -6.13 -7.46
C ILE A 208 -4.63 -4.65 -7.33
N LEU A 209 -5.30 -3.91 -6.43
CA LEU A 209 -4.96 -2.51 -6.17
C LEU A 209 -3.52 -2.35 -5.64
N ASN A 210 -3.11 -3.22 -4.73
CA ASN A 210 -1.76 -3.18 -4.18
C ASN A 210 -0.71 -3.66 -5.18
N LEU A 211 -0.99 -4.70 -5.96
CA LEU A 211 -0.12 -5.13 -7.05
C LEU A 211 0.12 -3.98 -8.04
N LEU A 212 -0.90 -3.20 -8.35
CA LEU A 212 -0.77 -2.04 -9.23
C LEU A 212 0.07 -0.92 -8.62
N ASN A 213 -0.10 -0.66 -7.32
CA ASN A 213 0.66 0.37 -6.59
C ASN A 213 2.14 0.01 -6.37
N TYR A 214 2.45 -1.28 -6.30
CA TYR A 214 3.81 -1.80 -6.07
C TYR A 214 4.38 -2.55 -7.28
N SER A 215 3.70 -2.45 -8.45
CA SER A 215 4.12 -3.11 -9.69
C SER A 215 5.53 -2.70 -10.14
N ASP A 216 5.94 -1.48 -9.83
CA ASP A 216 7.28 -0.97 -10.11
C ASP A 216 8.38 -1.88 -9.55
N ARG A 217 8.31 -2.26 -8.29
CA ARG A 217 9.34 -3.10 -7.67
C ARG A 217 9.33 -4.53 -8.19
N ILE A 218 8.13 -5.06 -8.47
CA ILE A 218 7.96 -6.42 -8.95
C ILE A 218 8.39 -6.51 -10.42
N LEU A 219 7.84 -5.66 -11.30
CA LEU A 219 8.10 -5.74 -12.74
C LEU A 219 9.53 -5.34 -13.08
N ILE A 220 10.07 -4.27 -12.47
CA ILE A 220 11.46 -3.87 -12.67
C ILE A 220 12.40 -4.97 -12.17
N GLY A 221 12.14 -5.53 -10.98
CA GLY A 221 12.94 -6.62 -10.42
C GLY A 221 12.95 -7.87 -11.29
N LEU A 222 11.80 -8.24 -11.89
CA LEU A 222 11.68 -9.40 -12.76
C LEU A 222 12.29 -9.21 -14.14
N PHE A 223 12.14 -8.03 -14.76
CA PHE A 223 12.52 -7.83 -16.17
C PHE A 223 13.86 -7.15 -16.36
N LEU A 224 14.26 -6.24 -15.47
CA LEU A 224 15.54 -5.54 -15.55
C LEU A 224 16.55 -6.02 -14.49
N GLY A 225 16.07 -6.68 -13.44
CA GLY A 225 16.88 -7.12 -12.30
C GLY A 225 16.80 -6.19 -11.08
N THR A 226 17.18 -6.73 -9.92
CA THR A 226 17.05 -6.05 -8.61
C THR A 226 17.84 -4.75 -8.52
N ARG A 227 18.97 -4.64 -9.23
CA ARG A 227 19.84 -3.44 -9.29
C ARG A 227 19.07 -2.18 -9.71
N TYR A 228 18.06 -2.30 -10.57
CA TYR A 228 17.31 -1.17 -11.11
C TYR A 228 16.12 -0.75 -10.23
N VAL A 229 15.70 -1.61 -9.31
CA VAL A 229 14.56 -1.31 -8.41
C VAL A 229 14.78 -0.08 -7.54
N PRO A 230 15.97 0.13 -6.92
CA PRO A 230 16.25 1.33 -6.15
C PRO A 230 16.12 2.62 -6.96
N LEU A 231 16.55 2.63 -8.22
CA LEU A 231 16.53 3.83 -9.06
C LEU A 231 15.09 4.36 -9.23
N PHE A 232 14.16 3.48 -9.55
CA PHE A 232 12.75 3.88 -9.70
C PHE A 232 12.10 4.21 -8.33
N PHE A 233 12.43 3.44 -7.29
CA PHE A 233 11.93 3.68 -5.94
C PHE A 233 12.35 5.07 -5.44
N ILE A 234 13.64 5.41 -5.54
CA ILE A 234 14.18 6.70 -5.11
C ILE A 234 13.57 7.84 -5.92
N ALA A 235 13.47 7.70 -7.26
CA ALA A 235 12.86 8.70 -8.12
C ALA A 235 11.40 9.00 -7.73
N THR A 236 10.65 8.01 -7.22
CA THR A 236 9.21 8.11 -6.94
C THR A 236 8.85 8.23 -5.46
N ILE A 237 9.82 8.27 -4.54
CA ILE A 237 9.57 8.24 -3.10
C ILE A 237 8.62 9.36 -2.64
N VAL A 238 8.86 10.59 -3.08
CA VAL A 238 8.02 11.76 -2.74
C VAL A 238 6.67 11.68 -3.46
N GLY A 239 6.65 11.24 -4.72
CA GLY A 239 5.41 11.02 -5.47
C GLY A 239 4.49 10.02 -4.80
N LYS A 240 5.04 8.93 -4.25
CA LYS A 240 4.25 7.94 -3.49
C LYS A 240 3.78 8.48 -2.14
N LEU A 241 4.55 9.35 -1.48
CA LEU A 241 4.11 10.02 -0.26
C LEU A 241 2.91 10.96 -0.50
N SER A 242 2.72 11.50 -1.72
CA SER A 242 1.54 12.31 -2.05
C SER A 242 0.22 11.55 -1.88
N ASN A 243 0.24 10.20 -1.95
CA ASN A 243 -0.93 9.37 -1.67
C ASN A 243 -1.45 9.52 -0.24
N LEU A 244 -0.59 9.89 0.70
CA LEU A 244 -1.00 10.18 2.09
C LEU A 244 -1.93 11.40 2.18
N VAL A 245 -1.90 12.28 1.17
CA VAL A 245 -2.80 13.43 1.05
C VAL A 245 -3.98 13.11 0.14
N ILE A 246 -3.74 12.47 -1.01
CA ILE A 246 -4.77 12.16 -2.01
C ILE A 246 -5.82 11.19 -1.45
N ASN A 247 -5.42 10.14 -0.75
CA ASN A 247 -6.34 9.13 -0.24
C ASN A 247 -7.40 9.67 0.76
N PRO A 248 -7.04 10.50 1.77
CA PRO A 248 -8.03 11.14 2.62
C PRO A 248 -8.96 12.09 1.85
N MET A 249 -8.43 12.84 0.87
CA MET A 249 -9.28 13.69 0.01
C MET A 249 -10.31 12.87 -0.75
N VAL A 250 -9.92 11.75 -1.36
CA VAL A 250 -10.83 10.83 -2.06
C VAL A 250 -11.89 10.27 -1.12
N THR A 251 -11.53 9.93 0.12
CA THR A 251 -12.47 9.43 1.13
C THR A 251 -13.54 10.47 1.49
N VAL A 252 -13.15 11.73 1.67
CA VAL A 252 -14.08 12.83 1.94
C VAL A 252 -14.99 13.07 0.73
N LEU A 253 -14.41 13.16 -0.47
CA LEU A 253 -15.18 13.33 -1.71
C LEU A 253 -16.19 12.19 -1.92
N LEU A 254 -15.79 10.95 -1.62
CA LEU A 254 -16.68 9.79 -1.69
C LEU A 254 -17.90 9.94 -0.76
N SER A 255 -17.70 10.43 0.47
CA SER A 255 -18.81 10.64 1.41
C SER A 255 -19.83 11.64 0.85
N TYR A 256 -19.37 12.75 0.26
CA TYR A 256 -20.27 13.70 -0.40
C TYR A 256 -20.97 13.13 -1.64
N GLU A 257 -20.29 12.25 -2.39
CA GLU A 257 -20.89 11.63 -3.57
C GLU A 257 -21.95 10.58 -3.25
N VAL A 258 -21.82 9.87 -2.13
CA VAL A 258 -22.83 8.92 -1.64
C VAL A 258 -24.09 9.65 -1.20
N ASP A 259 -23.96 10.79 -0.53
CA ASP A 259 -25.10 11.61 -0.08
C ASP A 259 -25.82 12.28 -1.25
N ASN A 260 -25.07 12.74 -2.25
CA ASN A 260 -25.58 13.44 -3.43
C ASN A 260 -25.81 12.48 -4.60
N LYS A 261 -26.82 11.63 -4.59
CA LYS A 261 -27.14 10.64 -5.65
C LYS A 261 -27.29 11.23 -7.08
N ASN A 262 -26.76 12.42 -7.34
CA ASN A 262 -26.85 13.12 -8.61
C ASN A 262 -26.03 12.42 -9.72
N THR A 263 -26.70 12.11 -10.81
CA THR A 263 -26.03 11.68 -12.04
C THR A 263 -25.38 12.89 -12.72
N TYR A 264 -24.07 12.84 -12.91
CA TYR A 264 -23.38 13.93 -13.63
C TYR A 264 -23.67 13.84 -15.14
N SER A 265 -23.81 15.00 -15.78
CA SER A 265 -23.88 15.07 -17.25
C SER A 265 -22.54 14.65 -17.85
N ARG A 266 -22.57 14.16 -19.10
CA ARG A 266 -21.36 13.78 -19.87
C ARG A 266 -20.32 14.92 -19.90
N LYS A 267 -20.77 16.16 -20.08
CA LYS A 267 -19.89 17.36 -20.06
C LYS A 267 -19.16 17.51 -18.71
N LYS A 268 -19.82 17.22 -17.60
CA LYS A 268 -19.23 17.31 -16.27
C LYS A 268 -18.15 16.25 -16.06
N TYR A 269 -18.33 15.00 -16.53
CA TYR A 269 -17.30 13.96 -16.47
C TYR A 269 -16.06 14.32 -17.27
N ILE A 270 -16.24 14.83 -18.50
CA ILE A 270 -15.14 15.29 -19.36
C ILE A 270 -14.38 16.44 -18.67
N ARG A 271 -15.09 17.39 -18.06
CA ARG A 271 -14.47 18.49 -17.33
C ARG A 271 -13.64 18.00 -16.13
N ILE A 272 -14.16 17.07 -15.35
CA ILE A 272 -13.42 16.49 -14.21
C ILE A 272 -12.17 15.76 -14.71
N PHE A 273 -12.23 15.06 -15.81
CA PHE A 273 -11.08 14.40 -16.44
C PHE A 273 -9.95 15.39 -16.76
N PHE A 274 -10.26 16.47 -17.48
CA PHE A 274 -9.23 17.45 -17.81
C PHE A 274 -8.68 18.13 -16.56
N ILE A 275 -9.53 18.42 -15.58
CA ILE A 275 -9.11 18.99 -14.30
C ILE A 275 -8.16 18.03 -13.57
N THR A 276 -8.47 16.72 -13.50
CA THR A 276 -7.60 15.76 -12.82
C THR A 276 -6.26 15.58 -13.53
N ILE A 277 -6.22 15.60 -14.87
CA ILE A 277 -4.96 15.53 -15.63
C ILE A 277 -4.12 16.80 -15.41
N ILE A 278 -4.72 17.99 -15.58
CA ILE A 278 -3.99 19.26 -15.37
C ILE A 278 -3.46 19.35 -13.94
N PHE A 279 -4.29 19.00 -12.95
CA PHE A 279 -3.88 18.93 -11.55
C PHE A 279 -2.69 17.97 -11.35
N SER A 280 -2.74 16.78 -11.99
CA SER A 280 -1.66 15.82 -11.91
C SER A 280 -0.35 16.32 -12.50
N VAL A 281 -0.42 17.01 -13.64
CA VAL A 281 0.78 17.60 -14.27
C VAL A 281 1.39 18.69 -13.38
N ILE A 282 0.58 19.63 -12.88
CA ILE A 282 1.04 20.71 -12.00
C ILE A 282 1.66 20.11 -10.72
N LEU A 283 0.96 19.18 -10.10
CA LEU A 283 1.44 18.51 -8.89
C LEU A 283 2.74 17.74 -9.15
N SER A 284 2.88 17.10 -10.31
CA SER A 284 4.11 16.35 -10.65
C SER A 284 5.32 17.26 -10.82
N VAL A 285 5.15 18.47 -11.35
CA VAL A 285 6.24 19.46 -11.42
C VAL A 285 6.71 19.85 -10.02
N ILE A 286 5.77 20.20 -9.13
CA ILE A 286 6.08 20.61 -7.74
C ILE A 286 6.77 19.45 -7.02
N ILE A 287 6.21 18.24 -7.11
CA ILE A 287 6.76 17.05 -6.45
C ILE A 287 8.13 16.69 -7.01
N SER A 288 8.37 16.86 -8.31
CA SER A 288 9.67 16.57 -8.90
C SER A 288 10.77 17.52 -8.38
N LEU A 289 10.46 18.78 -8.16
CA LEU A 289 11.38 19.73 -7.54
C LEU A 289 11.71 19.33 -6.09
N ILE A 290 10.68 18.96 -5.31
CA ILE A 290 10.86 18.47 -3.94
C ILE A 290 11.66 17.13 -3.94
N SER A 291 11.33 16.22 -4.87
CA SER A 291 12.04 14.94 -5.01
C SER A 291 13.52 15.15 -5.26
N TYR A 292 13.89 16.07 -6.15
CA TYR A 292 15.29 16.37 -6.41
C TYR A 292 16.03 16.81 -5.13
N MET A 293 15.43 17.69 -4.32
CA MET A 293 16.02 18.13 -3.04
C MET A 293 16.14 16.98 -2.04
N VAL A 294 15.09 16.17 -1.90
CA VAL A 294 15.07 15.02 -0.99
C VAL A 294 16.12 13.98 -1.39
N ILE A 295 16.23 13.68 -2.68
CA ILE A 295 17.21 12.72 -3.20
C ILE A 295 18.63 13.22 -2.98
N LYS A 296 18.89 14.49 -3.23
CA LYS A 296 20.20 15.10 -3.00
C LYS A 296 20.68 14.97 -1.55
N ILE A 297 19.73 15.01 -0.59
CA ILE A 297 20.06 14.92 0.85
C ILE A 297 20.12 13.46 1.31
N LEU A 298 19.15 12.63 0.94
CA LEU A 298 18.98 11.28 1.50
C LEU A 298 19.67 10.19 0.66
N TYR A 299 19.87 10.41 -0.64
CA TYR A 299 20.40 9.44 -1.59
C TYR A 299 21.43 10.06 -2.55
N PRO A 300 22.48 10.77 -2.05
CA PRO A 300 23.40 11.52 -2.89
C PRO A 300 24.08 10.63 -3.96
N ASN A 301 24.40 9.39 -3.62
CA ASN A 301 25.07 8.42 -4.51
C ASN A 301 24.20 7.99 -5.71
N TYR A 302 22.89 8.19 -5.65
CA TYR A 302 21.95 7.81 -6.73
C TYR A 302 21.50 9.00 -7.56
N LEU A 303 21.84 10.24 -7.17
CA LEU A 303 21.27 11.45 -7.79
C LEU A 303 21.51 11.50 -9.30
N ASP A 304 22.72 11.22 -9.75
CA ASP A 304 23.07 11.29 -11.18
C ASP A 304 22.33 10.24 -12.02
N ASP A 305 22.11 9.04 -11.47
CA ASP A 305 21.41 7.96 -12.13
C ASP A 305 19.89 8.20 -12.23
N VAL A 306 19.31 8.92 -11.26
CA VAL A 306 17.86 9.09 -11.19
C VAL A 306 17.33 10.43 -11.67
N LYS A 307 18.19 11.46 -11.84
CA LYS A 307 17.76 12.83 -12.19
C LYS A 307 16.89 12.89 -13.46
N SER A 308 17.19 12.08 -14.47
CA SER A 308 16.39 12.00 -15.70
C SER A 308 15.04 11.28 -15.53
N LEU A 309 14.91 10.46 -14.48
CA LEU A 309 13.70 9.69 -14.19
C LEU A 309 12.69 10.48 -13.37
N ILE A 310 13.14 11.45 -12.54
CA ILE A 310 12.34 12.08 -11.48
C ILE A 310 10.99 12.59 -12.01
N PHE A 311 11.00 13.39 -13.07
CA PHE A 311 9.76 14.01 -13.56
C PHE A 311 8.79 12.98 -14.13
N LEU A 312 9.26 12.13 -15.04
CA LEU A 312 8.40 11.19 -15.76
C LEU A 312 7.83 10.11 -14.83
N SER A 313 8.65 9.62 -13.89
CA SER A 313 8.22 8.64 -12.90
C SER A 313 7.18 9.21 -11.92
N ASN A 314 7.43 10.44 -11.40
CA ASN A 314 6.45 11.11 -10.53
C ASN A 314 5.16 11.45 -11.27
N LEU A 315 5.22 11.87 -12.53
CA LEU A 315 4.04 12.09 -13.35
C LEU A 315 3.19 10.82 -13.47
N GLY A 316 3.81 9.67 -13.75
CA GLY A 316 3.12 8.40 -13.84
C GLY A 316 2.47 7.98 -12.50
N VAL A 317 3.19 8.11 -11.39
CA VAL A 317 2.67 7.79 -10.04
C VAL A 317 1.50 8.70 -9.66
N ILE A 318 1.61 10.01 -9.89
CA ILE A 318 0.58 10.98 -9.53
C ILE A 318 -0.66 10.82 -10.42
N LEU A 319 -0.47 10.61 -11.73
CA LEU A 319 -1.57 10.29 -12.63
C LEU A 319 -2.31 9.02 -12.18
N LEU A 320 -1.58 7.96 -11.81
CA LEU A 320 -2.21 6.75 -11.30
C LEU A 320 -3.02 7.01 -10.03
N SER A 321 -2.47 7.78 -9.10
CA SER A 321 -3.11 8.13 -7.83
C SER A 321 -4.38 8.96 -8.01
N THR A 322 -4.36 9.93 -8.92
CA THR A 322 -5.51 10.80 -9.19
C THR A 322 -6.66 10.08 -9.90
N THR A 323 -6.42 8.87 -10.51
CA THR A 323 -7.53 8.03 -10.99
C THR A 323 -8.54 7.71 -9.89
N ALA A 324 -8.10 7.65 -8.62
CA ALA A 324 -8.97 7.37 -7.48
C ALA A 324 -10.09 8.42 -7.33
N ILE A 325 -9.84 9.69 -7.74
CA ILE A 325 -10.85 10.77 -7.74
C ILE A 325 -12.00 10.45 -8.70
N LEU A 326 -11.69 9.86 -9.86
CA LEU A 326 -12.72 9.42 -10.81
C LEU A 326 -13.36 8.10 -10.40
N GLN A 327 -12.57 7.17 -9.87
CA GLN A 327 -13.05 5.86 -9.42
C GLN A 327 -14.04 5.96 -8.25
N MET A 328 -13.92 6.98 -7.39
CA MET A 328 -14.85 7.16 -6.27
C MET A 328 -16.30 7.20 -6.72
N LYS A 329 -16.61 7.73 -7.93
CA LYS A 329 -17.97 7.76 -8.46
C LYS A 329 -18.49 6.37 -8.83
N ILE A 330 -17.62 5.48 -9.32
CA ILE A 330 -17.95 4.08 -9.59
C ILE A 330 -18.27 3.36 -8.26
N VAL A 331 -17.46 3.63 -7.23
CA VAL A 331 -17.62 3.05 -5.89
C VAL A 331 -18.88 3.60 -5.21
N ALA A 332 -19.13 4.92 -5.29
CA ALA A 332 -20.33 5.56 -4.74
C ALA A 332 -21.63 4.96 -5.32
N ASN A 333 -21.60 4.53 -6.58
CA ASN A 333 -22.70 3.85 -7.25
C ASN A 333 -22.75 2.32 -6.98
N SER A 334 -21.98 1.82 -6.01
CA SER A 334 -21.89 0.40 -5.63
C SER A 334 -21.49 -0.55 -6.77
N LYS A 335 -20.78 -0.06 -7.80
CA LYS A 335 -20.35 -0.85 -8.96
C LYS A 335 -18.96 -1.48 -8.72
N PHE A 336 -18.84 -2.27 -7.66
CA PHE A 336 -17.55 -2.86 -7.24
C PHE A 336 -16.93 -3.77 -8.30
N ASN A 337 -17.73 -4.57 -9.02
CA ASN A 337 -17.25 -5.43 -10.09
C ASN A 337 -16.65 -4.65 -11.27
N LEU A 338 -17.21 -3.47 -11.58
CA LEU A 338 -16.67 -2.61 -12.64
C LEU A 338 -15.32 -2.02 -12.18
N ASN A 339 -15.25 -1.54 -10.94
CA ASN A 339 -14.00 -1.05 -10.36
C ASN A 339 -12.90 -2.11 -10.38
N PHE A 340 -13.23 -3.34 -10.02
CA PHE A 340 -12.32 -4.49 -10.06
C PHE A 340 -11.82 -4.77 -11.48
N LYS A 341 -12.72 -4.82 -12.49
CA LYS A 341 -12.35 -5.01 -13.89
C LYS A 341 -11.41 -3.91 -14.41
N ILE A 342 -11.66 -2.65 -14.08
CA ILE A 342 -10.80 -1.53 -14.47
C ILE A 342 -9.38 -1.69 -13.90
N ASN A 343 -9.26 -2.11 -12.65
CA ASN A 343 -7.96 -2.32 -12.02
C ASN A 343 -7.20 -3.50 -12.64
N ILE A 344 -7.90 -4.60 -12.99
CA ILE A 344 -7.29 -5.74 -13.71
C ILE A 344 -6.78 -5.29 -15.09
N ILE A 345 -7.62 -4.61 -15.86
CA ILE A 345 -7.24 -4.10 -17.19
C ILE A 345 -6.00 -3.21 -17.06
N SER A 346 -5.98 -2.32 -16.06
CA SER A 346 -4.83 -1.44 -15.84
C SER A 346 -3.55 -2.21 -15.48
N LEU A 347 -3.66 -3.28 -14.68
CA LEU A 347 -2.51 -4.12 -14.32
C LEU A 347 -1.98 -4.88 -15.55
N VAL A 348 -2.86 -5.44 -16.37
CA VAL A 348 -2.51 -6.15 -17.60
C VAL A 348 -1.84 -5.19 -18.60
N VAL A 349 -2.43 -4.01 -18.81
CA VAL A 349 -1.86 -2.98 -19.68
C VAL A 349 -0.46 -2.58 -19.18
N LEU A 350 -0.31 -2.32 -17.87
CA LEU A 350 1.00 -1.96 -17.30
C LEU A 350 2.03 -3.07 -17.47
N SER A 351 1.63 -4.33 -17.29
CA SER A 351 2.55 -5.46 -17.44
C SER A 351 3.02 -5.62 -18.89
N ILE A 352 2.12 -5.51 -19.86
CA ILE A 352 2.45 -5.63 -21.27
C ILE A 352 3.28 -4.44 -21.76
N THR A 353 2.79 -3.21 -21.54
CA THR A 353 3.49 -2.00 -21.96
C THR A 353 4.81 -1.85 -21.22
N GLY A 354 4.84 -2.20 -19.92
CA GLY A 354 6.04 -2.22 -19.10
C GLY A 354 7.10 -3.16 -19.67
N TYR A 355 6.74 -4.41 -19.97
CA TYR A 355 7.65 -5.37 -20.57
C TYR A 355 8.24 -4.86 -21.89
N ILE A 356 7.37 -4.40 -22.81
CA ILE A 356 7.81 -3.92 -24.14
C ILE A 356 8.72 -2.71 -24.01
N LEU A 357 8.30 -1.70 -23.24
CA LEU A 357 9.03 -0.44 -23.15
C LEU A 357 10.30 -0.56 -22.30
N MET A 358 10.33 -1.44 -21.30
CA MET A 358 11.57 -1.73 -20.55
C MET A 358 12.63 -2.39 -21.42
N ASN A 359 12.25 -3.27 -22.35
CA ASN A 359 13.20 -3.86 -23.31
C ASN A 359 13.76 -2.83 -24.31
N LEU A 360 13.00 -1.78 -24.64
CA LEU A 360 13.42 -0.75 -25.59
C LEU A 360 14.22 0.39 -24.93
N TYR A 361 13.79 0.83 -23.75
CA TYR A 361 14.26 2.06 -23.10
C TYR A 361 14.75 1.85 -21.66
N GLY A 362 14.92 0.60 -21.22
CA GLY A 362 15.31 0.30 -19.83
C GLY A 362 14.32 0.85 -18.82
N ILE A 363 14.84 1.39 -17.73
CA ILE A 363 14.02 1.91 -16.62
C ILE A 363 13.16 3.15 -17.02
N LEU A 364 13.61 3.96 -17.95
CA LEU A 364 12.81 5.05 -18.54
C LEU A 364 11.56 4.49 -19.23
N GLY A 365 11.68 3.33 -19.87
CA GLY A 365 10.56 2.64 -20.50
C GLY A 365 9.46 2.29 -19.49
N PHE A 366 9.81 1.89 -18.27
CA PHE A 366 8.80 1.66 -17.22
C PHE A 366 8.08 2.95 -16.81
N SER A 367 8.80 4.08 -16.72
CA SER A 367 8.19 5.38 -16.43
C SER A 367 7.17 5.78 -17.51
N ILE A 368 7.52 5.58 -18.78
CA ILE A 368 6.60 5.82 -19.92
C ILE A 368 5.39 4.88 -19.84
N ALA A 369 5.61 3.59 -19.58
CA ALA A 369 4.53 2.60 -19.44
C ALA A 369 3.55 2.98 -18.33
N LEU A 370 4.05 3.49 -17.20
CA LEU A 370 3.22 3.91 -16.08
C LEU A 370 2.35 5.14 -16.44
N VAL A 371 2.92 6.13 -17.15
CA VAL A 371 2.17 7.29 -17.66
C VAL A 371 1.08 6.84 -18.63
N LEU A 372 1.42 6.02 -19.63
CA LEU A 372 0.47 5.51 -20.62
C LEU A 372 -0.66 4.72 -19.97
N THR A 373 -0.32 3.80 -19.06
CA THR A 373 -1.31 3.01 -18.32
C THR A 373 -2.24 3.90 -17.51
N SER A 374 -1.70 4.92 -16.83
CA SER A 374 -2.49 5.85 -16.03
C SER A 374 -3.46 6.66 -16.90
N LEU A 375 -3.04 7.12 -18.08
CA LEU A 375 -3.90 7.81 -19.04
C LEU A 375 -5.00 6.88 -19.59
N ILE A 376 -4.64 5.65 -19.97
CA ILE A 376 -5.60 4.63 -20.40
C ILE A 376 -6.62 4.35 -19.31
N LYS A 377 -6.18 4.21 -18.06
CA LYS A 377 -7.06 4.01 -16.90
C LYS A 377 -8.04 5.17 -16.75
N HIS A 378 -7.59 6.42 -16.85
CA HIS A 378 -8.47 7.60 -16.84
C HIS A 378 -9.52 7.53 -17.94
N LEU A 379 -9.13 7.17 -19.17
CA LEU A 379 -10.05 7.05 -20.32
C LEU A 379 -11.08 5.93 -20.10
N VAL A 380 -10.64 4.74 -19.65
CA VAL A 380 -11.53 3.60 -19.38
C VAL A 380 -12.57 3.95 -18.32
N ILE A 381 -12.17 4.66 -17.25
CA ILE A 381 -13.10 5.12 -16.20
C ILE A 381 -14.18 6.03 -16.79
N ILE A 382 -13.79 7.01 -17.62
CA ILE A 382 -14.75 7.95 -18.22
C ILE A 382 -15.69 7.28 -19.20
N ILE A 383 -15.17 6.43 -20.08
CA ILE A 383 -16.00 5.66 -21.00
C ILE A 383 -17.02 4.84 -20.21
N SER A 384 -16.58 4.15 -19.16
CA SER A 384 -17.44 3.33 -18.30
C SER A 384 -18.51 4.14 -17.55
N LEU A 385 -18.23 5.40 -17.21
CA LEU A 385 -19.20 6.31 -16.58
C LEU A 385 -20.18 6.89 -17.61
N ASN A 386 -19.73 7.17 -18.85
CA ASN A 386 -20.54 7.75 -19.93
C ASN A 386 -21.46 6.74 -20.61
N MET A 387 -21.04 5.48 -20.82
CA MET A 387 -21.85 4.44 -21.49
C MET A 387 -23.18 4.18 -20.80
N LYS A 388 -23.29 4.46 -19.50
CA LYS A 388 -24.54 4.29 -18.73
C LYS A 388 -25.46 5.51 -18.70
N LEU A 389 -25.09 6.58 -19.38
CA LEU A 389 -25.97 7.74 -19.59
C LEU A 389 -26.79 7.60 -20.90
N GLY A 390 -26.41 6.65 -21.77
CA GLY A 390 -27.15 6.34 -23.01
C GLY A 390 -28.29 5.33 -22.83
N ASP A 391 -28.35 4.64 -21.67
CA ASP A 391 -29.37 3.63 -21.37
C ASP A 391 -30.53 4.19 -20.50
N LYS A 392 -30.68 5.50 -20.41
CA LYS A 392 -31.79 6.22 -19.83
C LYS A 392 -32.27 7.28 -20.82
#